data_418847f2f40f67a1e4b14322efa8ceba
#
_entry.id   418847f2f40f67a1e4b14322efa8ceba
#
_cell.length_a   1.000
_cell.length_b   1.000
_cell.length_c   1.000
_cell.angle_alpha   90.00
_cell.angle_beta   90.00
_cell.angle_gamma   90.00
#
_symmetry.space_group_name_H-M   'P 1'
#
loop_
_entity.id
_entity.type
_entity.pdbx_description
1 polymer ?
#
loop_
_entity_poly.entity_id
_entity_poly.type
_entity_poly.pdbx_seq_one_letter_code
_entity_poly.pdbx_strand_id
1 'polypeptide(L)'
;NVEQLPDSLLFWRSSTHFIGGLGVVVFLLLIIPSSSPVRLRLTNMEVSSLSREGYKTRTNKTVWVFTAVYFGIAFCAFLCYWLAGMSPFDAINHAFAVVATGGFSTKNLSIASFGSPLINIVTIFFMLLSSIHFGIIFMVFASRSLKPLNNPVLKFYAGTILVAALLVAFSLKMSSAGFTWGESFMTGFFHVVSS
;
A
#
# COMPACT_ATOMS: atom_id res chain seq x y z
N ASN A 1 5.74 4.64 25.18
CA ASN A 1 4.36 4.23 25.33
C ASN A 1 3.47 5.13 24.46
N VAL A 2 2.97 4.59 23.35
CA VAL A 2 2.23 5.35 22.32
C VAL A 2 0.88 5.84 22.88
N GLU A 3 0.25 5.06 23.75
CA GLU A 3 -1.07 5.36 24.33
C GLU A 3 -1.07 6.50 25.34
N GLN A 4 0.12 6.94 25.78
CA GLN A 4 0.29 8.11 26.65
C GLN A 4 0.47 9.41 25.88
N LEU A 5 0.61 9.33 24.54
CA LEU A 5 0.73 10.51 23.70
C LEU A 5 -0.64 11.13 23.44
N PRO A 6 -0.74 12.47 23.38
CA PRO A 6 -1.99 13.12 23.00
C PRO A 6 -2.39 12.75 21.57
N ASP A 7 -3.68 12.63 21.33
CA ASP A 7 -4.28 12.26 20.04
C ASP A 7 -3.80 13.17 18.90
N SER A 8 -3.55 14.43 19.18
CA SER A 8 -3.01 15.40 18.23
C SER A 8 -1.63 15.00 17.69
N LEU A 9 -0.74 14.47 18.54
CA LEU A 9 0.58 14.00 18.13
C LEU A 9 0.49 12.69 17.34
N LEU A 10 -0.42 11.80 17.69
CA LEU A 10 -0.65 10.56 16.97
C LEU A 10 -1.17 10.84 15.55
N PHE A 11 -2.14 11.75 15.45
CA PHE A 11 -2.68 12.18 14.17
C PHE A 11 -1.64 12.92 13.32
N TRP A 12 -0.86 13.82 13.94
CA TRP A 12 0.23 14.51 13.25
C TRP A 12 1.25 13.52 12.66
N ARG A 13 1.68 12.54 13.44
CA ARG A 13 2.62 11.50 13.00
C ARG A 13 2.06 10.71 11.80
N SER A 14 0.81 10.27 11.87
CA SER A 14 0.18 9.51 10.80
C SER A 14 -0.02 10.35 9.53
N SER A 15 -0.42 11.62 9.70
CA SER A 15 -0.63 12.56 8.60
C SER A 15 0.68 12.92 7.89
N THR A 16 1.74 13.21 8.63
CA THR A 16 3.05 13.53 8.04
C THR A 16 3.61 12.33 7.27
N HIS A 17 3.38 11.12 7.77
CA HIS A 17 3.78 9.91 7.09
C HIS A 17 2.98 9.69 5.79
N PHE A 18 1.66 9.89 5.86
CA PHE A 18 0.78 9.81 4.69
C PHE A 18 1.16 10.81 3.59
N ILE A 19 1.40 12.07 3.98
CA ILE A 19 1.84 13.12 3.05
C ILE A 19 3.24 12.80 2.49
N GLY A 20 4.14 12.29 3.34
CA GLY A 20 5.48 11.88 2.93
C GLY A 20 5.46 10.74 1.90
N GLY A 21 4.62 9.73 2.11
CA GLY A 21 4.42 8.63 1.15
C GLY A 21 3.92 9.14 -0.20
N LEU A 22 2.92 10.02 -0.21
CA LEU A 22 2.44 10.67 -1.43
C LEU A 22 3.54 11.51 -2.09
N GLY A 23 4.30 12.27 -1.30
CA GLY A 23 5.40 13.10 -1.77
C GLY A 23 6.46 12.32 -2.52
N VAL A 24 6.86 11.16 -1.99
CA VAL A 24 7.83 10.27 -2.66
C VAL A 24 7.28 9.76 -3.99
N VAL A 25 6.01 9.32 -4.03
CA VAL A 25 5.39 8.83 -5.28
C VAL A 25 5.34 9.93 -6.34
N VAL A 26 4.90 11.14 -5.96
CA VAL A 26 4.84 12.29 -6.87
C VAL A 26 6.24 12.71 -7.33
N PHE A 27 7.20 12.76 -6.41
CA PHE A 27 8.59 13.11 -6.70
C PHE A 27 9.23 12.13 -7.70
N LEU A 28 9.05 10.82 -7.49
CA LEU A 28 9.54 9.81 -8.42
C LEU A 28 8.91 9.93 -9.80
N LEU A 29 7.60 10.22 -9.88
CA LEU A 29 6.90 10.42 -11.16
C LEU A 29 7.38 11.68 -11.90
N LEU A 30 7.81 12.70 -11.18
CA LEU A 30 8.33 13.94 -11.78
C LEU A 30 9.79 13.82 -12.21
N ILE A 31 10.61 13.06 -11.45
CA ILE A 31 12.05 12.93 -11.70
C ILE A 31 12.39 11.81 -12.69
N ILE A 32 11.67 10.68 -12.62
CA ILE A 32 11.90 9.61 -13.59
C ILE A 32 11.24 10.03 -14.92
N PRO A 33 11.98 10.64 -15.84
CA PRO A 33 11.43 10.86 -17.16
C PRO A 33 11.13 9.48 -17.73
N SER A 34 10.02 9.35 -18.44
CA SER A 34 9.66 8.15 -19.19
C SER A 34 10.62 7.96 -20.37
N SER A 35 11.90 7.88 -20.07
CA SER A 35 13.00 7.64 -20.99
C SER A 35 13.17 6.14 -21.23
N SER A 36 12.20 5.57 -21.90
CA SER A 36 12.49 4.41 -22.73
C SER A 36 13.33 4.93 -23.91
N PRO A 37 14.62 4.53 -24.07
CA PRO A 37 15.48 5.03 -25.15
C PRO A 37 14.91 4.72 -26.55
N VAL A 38 14.04 3.74 -26.68
CA VAL A 38 13.33 3.39 -27.91
C VAL A 38 12.21 4.42 -28.21
N ARG A 39 11.49 4.90 -27.19
CA ARG A 39 10.49 5.97 -27.39
C ARG A 39 11.12 7.31 -27.72
N LEU A 40 12.25 7.66 -27.11
CA LEU A 40 12.99 8.88 -27.42
C LEU A 40 13.48 8.90 -28.86
N ARG A 41 13.93 7.77 -29.44
CA ARG A 41 14.33 7.68 -30.85
C ARG A 41 13.15 7.84 -31.80
N LEU A 42 12.00 7.25 -31.50
CA LEU A 42 10.78 7.39 -32.30
C LEU A 42 10.16 8.78 -32.17
N THR A 43 10.21 9.38 -30.98
CA THR A 43 9.66 10.72 -30.72
C THR A 43 10.54 11.82 -31.32
N ASN A 44 11.86 11.67 -31.32
CA ASN A 44 12.77 12.65 -31.92
C ASN A 44 12.71 12.72 -33.46
N MET A 45 12.09 11.74 -34.10
CA MET A 45 11.88 11.75 -35.55
C MET A 45 10.60 12.50 -35.97
N GLU A 46 9.65 12.77 -35.06
CA GLU A 46 8.35 13.38 -35.41
C GLU A 46 7.92 14.57 -34.53
N VAL A 47 8.77 15.10 -33.64
CA VAL A 47 8.32 16.07 -32.64
C VAL A 47 8.69 17.50 -32.98
N SER A 48 7.69 18.23 -33.48
CA SER A 48 7.65 19.70 -33.53
C SER A 48 7.45 20.28 -32.10
N SER A 49 7.77 21.56 -31.92
CA SER A 49 7.69 22.32 -30.67
C SER A 49 6.37 22.23 -29.88
N LEU A 50 5.27 21.88 -30.54
CA LEU A 50 3.94 21.65 -29.97
C LEU A 50 3.88 20.44 -29.02
N SER A 51 4.77 19.46 -29.14
CA SER A 51 4.78 18.26 -28.31
C SER A 51 5.35 18.47 -26.91
N ARG A 52 6.10 19.54 -26.66
CA ARG A 52 6.63 19.87 -25.31
C ARG A 52 5.53 20.29 -24.35
N GLU A 53 4.51 21.02 -24.83
CA GLU A 53 3.34 21.37 -24.01
C GLU A 53 2.45 20.14 -23.70
N GLY A 54 2.29 19.26 -24.66
CA GLY A 54 1.55 18.00 -24.48
C GLY A 54 2.19 17.05 -23.47
N TYR A 55 3.51 17.06 -23.35
CA TYR A 55 4.25 16.25 -22.37
C TYR A 55 3.99 16.72 -20.94
N LYS A 56 4.09 18.04 -20.69
CA LYS A 56 3.84 18.65 -19.38
C LYS A 56 2.40 18.41 -18.90
N THR A 57 1.44 18.54 -19.81
CA THR A 57 0.02 18.28 -19.53
C THR A 57 -0.24 16.79 -19.24
N ARG A 58 0.45 15.88 -19.90
CA ARG A 58 0.31 14.43 -19.70
C ARG A 58 0.90 13.98 -18.35
N THR A 59 2.04 14.54 -17.96
CA THR A 59 2.67 14.28 -16.66
C THR A 59 1.78 14.77 -15.52
N ASN A 60 1.23 15.96 -15.62
CA ASN A 60 0.31 16.51 -14.61
C ASN A 60 -0.93 15.63 -14.46
N LYS A 61 -1.53 15.14 -15.55
CA LYS A 61 -2.67 14.21 -15.49
C LYS A 61 -2.29 12.92 -14.77
N THR A 62 -1.11 12.39 -15.05
CA THR A 62 -0.62 11.17 -14.38
C THR A 62 -0.48 11.38 -12.89
N VAL A 63 0.15 12.46 -12.44
CA VAL A 63 0.29 12.80 -11.02
C VAL A 63 -1.07 12.91 -10.33
N TRP A 64 -2.03 13.61 -10.94
CA TRP A 64 -3.39 13.73 -10.38
C TRP A 64 -4.10 12.38 -10.24
N VAL A 65 -3.95 11.51 -11.22
CA VAL A 65 -4.55 10.18 -11.17
C VAL A 65 -3.93 9.33 -10.06
N PHE A 66 -2.61 9.33 -9.91
CA PHE A 66 -1.95 8.61 -8.82
C PHE A 66 -2.35 9.15 -7.45
N THR A 67 -2.40 10.47 -7.32
CA THR A 67 -2.89 11.12 -6.10
C THR A 67 -4.33 10.70 -5.78
N ALA A 68 -5.22 10.70 -6.76
CA ALA A 68 -6.61 10.29 -6.58
C ALA A 68 -6.72 8.81 -6.18
N VAL A 69 -5.93 7.92 -6.78
CA VAL A 69 -5.88 6.50 -6.40
C VAL A 69 -5.37 6.35 -4.96
N TYR A 70 -4.32 7.06 -4.59
CA TYR A 70 -3.75 7.03 -3.23
C TYR A 70 -4.77 7.45 -2.17
N PHE A 71 -5.45 8.58 -2.38
CA PHE A 71 -6.52 9.05 -1.49
C PHE A 71 -7.74 8.10 -1.49
N GLY A 72 -8.07 7.54 -2.66
CA GLY A 72 -9.16 6.58 -2.79
C GLY A 72 -8.91 5.31 -1.97
N ILE A 73 -7.68 4.75 -2.04
CA ILE A 73 -7.30 3.59 -1.22
C ILE A 73 -7.34 3.93 0.27
N ALA A 74 -6.85 5.13 0.67
CA ALA A 74 -6.89 5.57 2.06
C ALA A 74 -8.32 5.72 2.58
N PHE A 75 -9.22 6.27 1.78
CA PHE A 75 -10.63 6.39 2.12
C PHE A 75 -11.32 5.04 2.25
N CYS A 76 -11.07 4.12 1.32
CA CYS A 76 -11.58 2.75 1.41
C CYS A 76 -11.03 2.02 2.65
N ALA A 77 -9.74 2.17 2.96
CA ALA A 77 -9.15 1.58 4.16
C ALA A 77 -9.79 2.14 5.43
N PHE A 78 -9.97 3.45 5.50
CA PHE A 78 -10.68 4.10 6.62
C PHE A 78 -12.08 3.50 6.83
N LEU A 79 -12.88 3.40 5.77
CA LEU A 79 -14.22 2.84 5.86
C LEU A 79 -14.20 1.38 6.31
N CYS A 80 -13.30 0.57 5.77
CA CYS A 80 -13.18 -0.84 6.14
C CYS A 80 -12.77 -1.01 7.62
N TYR A 81 -11.83 -0.21 8.12
CA TYR A 81 -11.43 -0.25 9.53
C TYR A 81 -12.56 0.21 10.45
N TRP A 82 -13.25 1.27 10.08
CA TRP A 82 -14.39 1.76 10.87
C TRP A 82 -15.52 0.72 10.92
N LEU A 83 -15.88 0.14 9.79
CA LEU A 83 -16.90 -0.92 9.73
C LEU A 83 -16.46 -2.22 10.45
N ALA A 84 -15.16 -2.48 10.52
CA ALA A 84 -14.58 -3.59 11.27
C ALA A 84 -14.58 -3.38 12.80
N GLY A 85 -15.00 -2.19 13.29
CA GLY A 85 -15.18 -1.90 14.71
C GLY A 85 -14.08 -1.02 15.34
N MET A 86 -13.18 -0.43 14.54
CA MET A 86 -12.26 0.59 15.05
C MET A 86 -12.98 1.90 15.34
N SER A 87 -12.50 2.67 16.32
CA SER A 87 -12.92 4.07 16.48
C SER A 87 -12.59 4.88 15.22
N PRO A 88 -13.34 5.93 14.88
CA PRO A 88 -13.02 6.78 13.72
C PRO A 88 -11.58 7.34 13.77
N PHE A 89 -11.11 7.67 14.97
CA PHE A 89 -9.75 8.15 15.19
C PHE A 89 -8.70 7.07 14.89
N ASP A 90 -8.89 5.85 15.40
CA ASP A 90 -7.98 4.75 15.13
C ASP A 90 -8.03 4.36 13.65
N ALA A 91 -9.22 4.32 13.06
CA ALA A 91 -9.42 3.94 11.66
C ALA A 91 -8.68 4.87 10.69
N ILE A 92 -8.74 6.20 10.90
CA ILE A 92 -8.05 7.15 10.01
C ILE A 92 -6.52 7.05 10.17
N ASN A 93 -6.02 6.90 11.41
CA ASN A 93 -4.59 6.76 11.67
C ASN A 93 -4.02 5.48 11.04
N HIS A 94 -4.74 4.35 11.17
CA HIS A 94 -4.32 3.08 10.57
C HIS A 94 -4.46 3.09 9.04
N ALA A 95 -5.49 3.75 8.49
CA ALA A 95 -5.62 3.93 7.05
C ALA A 95 -4.43 4.71 6.47
N PHE A 96 -4.02 5.80 7.10
CA PHE A 96 -2.85 6.57 6.70
C PHE A 96 -1.57 5.74 6.79
N ALA A 97 -1.40 5.02 7.91
CA ALA A 97 -0.23 4.19 8.14
C ALA A 97 -0.11 3.03 7.13
N VAL A 98 -1.22 2.36 6.80
CA VAL A 98 -1.19 1.20 5.89
C VAL A 98 -0.97 1.61 4.45
N VAL A 99 -1.57 2.71 3.99
CA VAL A 99 -1.42 3.17 2.60
C VAL A 99 -0.05 3.78 2.35
N ALA A 100 0.50 4.46 3.34
CA ALA A 100 1.87 4.98 3.29
C ALA A 100 2.93 3.90 3.60
N THR A 101 2.52 2.64 3.83
CA THR A 101 3.42 1.54 4.23
C THR A 101 4.28 1.85 5.47
N GLY A 102 3.69 2.59 6.43
CA GLY A 102 4.42 3.16 7.56
C GLY A 102 4.47 2.30 8.80
N GLY A 103 3.54 1.39 8.96
CA GLY A 103 3.48 0.46 10.11
C GLY A 103 3.18 1.10 11.47
N PHE A 104 2.78 2.37 11.51
CA PHE A 104 2.43 3.06 12.76
C PHE A 104 1.04 2.69 13.26
N SER A 105 0.91 2.60 14.60
CA SER A 105 -0.35 2.37 15.28
C SER A 105 -0.57 3.40 16.39
N THR A 106 -1.81 3.59 16.77
CA THR A 106 -2.25 4.35 17.95
C THR A 106 -2.15 3.53 19.23
N LYS A 107 -1.93 2.20 19.11
CA LYS A 107 -1.87 1.25 20.22
C LYS A 107 -0.47 0.64 20.38
N ASN A 108 -0.08 0.34 21.63
CA ASN A 108 1.23 -0.25 21.92
C ASN A 108 1.41 -1.64 21.29
N LEU A 109 0.38 -2.47 21.32
CA LEU A 109 0.38 -3.80 20.72
C LEU A 109 -0.05 -3.76 19.24
N SER A 110 -0.08 -2.56 18.63
CA SER A 110 -0.46 -2.40 17.22
C SER A 110 -1.85 -2.99 16.93
N ILE A 111 -2.00 -3.67 15.80
CA ILE A 111 -3.27 -4.30 15.38
C ILE A 111 -3.75 -5.39 16.34
N ALA A 112 -2.84 -6.04 17.07
CA ALA A 112 -3.19 -7.06 18.06
C ALA A 112 -4.05 -6.51 19.22
N SER A 113 -3.94 -5.21 19.53
CA SER A 113 -4.75 -4.55 20.57
C SER A 113 -6.25 -4.60 20.31
N PHE A 114 -6.68 -4.75 19.07
CA PHE A 114 -8.09 -4.78 18.71
C PHE A 114 -8.73 -6.17 18.86
N GLY A 115 -7.94 -7.24 19.01
CA GLY A 115 -8.42 -8.60 19.23
C GLY A 115 -9.38 -9.14 18.15
N SER A 116 -9.45 -8.50 16.99
CA SER A 116 -10.40 -8.82 15.92
C SER A 116 -9.71 -9.47 14.72
N PRO A 117 -10.07 -10.72 14.38
CA PRO A 117 -9.56 -11.35 13.15
C PRO A 117 -9.94 -10.58 11.88
N LEU A 118 -11.08 -9.90 11.88
CA LEU A 118 -11.54 -9.10 10.75
C LEU A 118 -10.60 -7.92 10.50
N ILE A 119 -10.19 -7.21 11.56
CA ILE A 119 -9.24 -6.10 11.46
C ILE A 119 -7.90 -6.59 10.92
N ASN A 120 -7.43 -7.77 11.35
CA ASN A 120 -6.19 -8.38 10.83
C ASN A 120 -6.30 -8.64 9.32
N ILE A 121 -7.41 -9.23 8.87
CA ILE A 121 -7.65 -9.52 7.43
C ILE A 121 -7.71 -8.22 6.62
N VAL A 122 -8.44 -7.21 7.10
CA VAL A 122 -8.50 -5.89 6.45
C VAL A 122 -7.10 -5.28 6.34
N THR A 123 -6.31 -5.35 7.42
CA THR A 123 -4.94 -4.82 7.43
C THR A 123 -4.06 -5.54 6.41
N ILE A 124 -4.05 -6.86 6.38
CA ILE A 124 -3.29 -7.67 5.41
C ILE A 124 -3.70 -7.30 3.98
N PHE A 125 -5.01 -7.19 3.72
CA PHE A 125 -5.51 -6.83 2.40
C PHE A 125 -4.98 -5.46 1.93
N PHE A 126 -5.05 -4.43 2.77
CA PHE A 126 -4.57 -3.11 2.41
C PHE A 126 -3.04 -3.01 2.37
N MET A 127 -2.31 -3.76 3.19
CA MET A 127 -0.85 -3.89 3.09
C MET A 127 -0.44 -4.46 1.72
N LEU A 128 -1.08 -5.56 1.29
CA LEU A 128 -0.83 -6.14 -0.02
C LEU A 128 -1.22 -5.19 -1.16
N LEU A 129 -2.34 -4.51 -1.05
CA LEU A 129 -2.79 -3.54 -2.05
C LEU A 129 -1.83 -2.35 -2.16
N SER A 130 -1.34 -1.83 -1.03
CA SER A 130 -0.43 -0.69 -0.99
C SER A 130 0.97 -1.03 -1.49
N SER A 131 1.39 -2.29 -1.40
CA SER A 131 2.68 -2.76 -1.93
C SER A 131 2.65 -3.01 -3.45
N ILE A 132 1.46 -3.07 -4.06
CA ILE A 132 1.35 -3.13 -5.52
C ILE A 132 1.67 -1.76 -6.11
N HIS A 133 2.50 -1.75 -7.17
CA HIS A 133 2.82 -0.51 -7.87
C HIS A 133 1.55 0.21 -8.34
N PHE A 134 1.34 1.46 -7.92
CA PHE A 134 0.13 2.26 -8.20
C PHE A 134 -0.23 2.31 -9.68
N GLY A 135 0.77 2.25 -10.58
CA GLY A 135 0.54 2.18 -12.02
C GLY A 135 -0.24 0.95 -12.47
N ILE A 136 -0.07 -0.19 -11.80
CA ILE A 136 -0.84 -1.42 -12.10
C ILE A 136 -2.28 -1.24 -11.62
N ILE A 137 -2.46 -0.69 -10.43
CA ILE A 137 -3.79 -0.39 -9.87
C ILE A 137 -4.53 0.56 -10.81
N PHE A 138 -3.85 1.64 -11.24
CA PHE A 138 -4.42 2.57 -12.22
C PHE A 138 -4.80 1.89 -13.54
N MET A 139 -3.94 1.03 -14.10
CA MET A 139 -4.24 0.31 -15.34
C MET A 139 -5.46 -0.61 -15.18
N VAL A 140 -5.66 -1.24 -14.04
CA VAL A 140 -6.86 -2.05 -13.76
C VAL A 140 -8.11 -1.18 -13.82
N PHE A 141 -8.10 -0.02 -13.13
CA PHE A 141 -9.24 0.91 -13.16
C PHE A 141 -9.48 1.51 -14.55
N ALA A 142 -8.44 1.93 -15.23
CA ALA A 142 -8.55 2.57 -16.56
C ALA A 142 -9.01 1.60 -17.66
N SER A 143 -8.54 0.36 -17.63
CA SER A 143 -8.90 -0.67 -18.61
C SER A 143 -10.17 -1.43 -18.26
N ARG A 144 -10.72 -1.22 -17.04
CA ARG A 144 -11.83 -2.03 -16.48
C ARG A 144 -11.60 -3.54 -16.62
N SER A 145 -10.34 -3.97 -16.56
CA SER A 145 -9.92 -5.36 -16.79
C SER A 145 -8.87 -5.75 -15.76
N LEU A 146 -8.92 -7.00 -15.30
CA LEU A 146 -7.92 -7.56 -14.40
C LEU A 146 -6.65 -8.06 -15.12
N LYS A 147 -6.58 -7.93 -16.46
CA LYS A 147 -5.41 -8.34 -17.26
C LYS A 147 -4.07 -7.75 -16.75
N PRO A 148 -3.97 -6.48 -16.30
CA PRO A 148 -2.73 -5.93 -15.78
C PRO A 148 -2.19 -6.65 -14.53
N LEU A 149 -3.06 -7.33 -13.76
CA LEU A 149 -2.65 -8.14 -12.62
C LEU A 149 -1.95 -9.44 -13.03
N ASN A 150 -2.10 -9.88 -14.27
CA ASN A 150 -1.41 -11.06 -14.78
C ASN A 150 0.05 -10.76 -15.18
N ASN A 151 0.74 -9.96 -14.36
CA ASN A 151 2.14 -9.60 -14.54
C ASN A 151 3.05 -10.65 -13.87
N PRO A 152 4.12 -11.13 -14.54
CA PRO A 152 5.06 -12.09 -13.94
C PRO A 152 5.69 -11.56 -12.64
N VAL A 153 5.91 -10.25 -12.51
CA VAL A 153 6.43 -9.63 -11.29
C VAL A 153 5.47 -9.82 -10.11
N LEU A 154 4.15 -9.60 -10.32
CA LEU A 154 3.15 -9.83 -9.27
C LEU A 154 3.02 -11.30 -8.89
N LYS A 155 3.13 -12.21 -9.85
CA LYS A 155 3.11 -13.65 -9.57
C LYS A 155 4.32 -14.07 -8.74
N PHE A 156 5.50 -13.57 -9.08
CA PHE A 156 6.71 -13.83 -8.31
C PHE A 156 6.61 -13.26 -6.90
N TYR A 157 6.14 -12.03 -6.76
CA TYR A 157 5.89 -11.38 -5.47
C TYR A 157 4.91 -12.19 -4.60
N ALA A 158 3.75 -12.58 -5.15
CA ALA A 158 2.78 -13.40 -4.44
C ALA A 158 3.34 -14.77 -4.04
N GLY A 159 4.12 -15.41 -4.92
CA GLY A 159 4.81 -16.66 -4.65
C GLY A 159 5.82 -16.54 -3.51
N THR A 160 6.61 -15.46 -3.51
CA THR A 160 7.60 -15.21 -2.44
C THR A 160 6.92 -15.01 -1.08
N ILE A 161 5.85 -14.21 -1.03
CA ILE A 161 5.07 -14.01 0.20
C ILE A 161 4.49 -15.34 0.69
N LEU A 162 3.91 -16.13 -0.20
CA LEU A 162 3.30 -17.41 0.19
C LEU A 162 4.35 -18.38 0.77
N VAL A 163 5.49 -18.53 0.11
CA VAL A 163 6.58 -19.39 0.59
C VAL A 163 7.10 -18.91 1.94
N ALA A 164 7.37 -17.62 2.08
CA ALA A 164 7.83 -17.04 3.33
C ALA A 164 6.80 -17.23 4.46
N ALA A 165 5.51 -17.01 4.18
CA ALA A 165 4.43 -17.19 5.15
C ALA A 165 4.32 -18.65 5.62
N LEU A 166 4.47 -19.61 4.72
CA LEU A 166 4.48 -21.04 5.06
C LEU A 166 5.67 -21.40 5.94
N LEU A 167 6.87 -20.89 5.63
CA LEU A 167 8.07 -21.13 6.44
C LEU A 167 7.92 -20.55 7.85
N VAL A 168 7.42 -19.32 7.97
CA VAL A 168 7.19 -18.67 9.27
C VAL A 168 6.08 -19.40 10.05
N ALA A 169 4.98 -19.77 9.40
CA ALA A 169 3.90 -20.51 10.04
C ALA A 169 4.37 -21.89 10.55
N PHE A 170 5.17 -22.60 9.76
CA PHE A 170 5.78 -23.85 10.18
C PHE A 170 6.72 -23.67 11.38
N SER A 171 7.59 -22.64 11.34
CA SER A 171 8.49 -22.32 12.44
C SER A 171 7.73 -21.96 13.74
N LEU A 172 6.66 -21.15 13.65
CA LEU A 172 5.81 -20.83 14.78
C LEU A 172 5.14 -22.08 15.37
N LYS A 173 4.63 -22.97 14.52
CA LYS A 173 3.99 -24.20 14.97
C LYS A 173 4.96 -25.13 15.68
N MET A 174 6.19 -25.23 15.20
CA MET A 174 7.22 -26.06 15.82
C MET A 174 7.76 -25.49 17.13
N SER A 175 7.83 -24.16 17.23
CA SER A 175 8.36 -23.44 18.42
C SER A 175 7.34 -23.29 19.54
N SER A 176 6.03 -23.23 19.23
CA SER A 176 4.97 -22.91 20.18
C SER A 176 3.91 -23.99 20.23
N ALA A 177 3.90 -24.80 21.28
CA ALA A 177 2.95 -25.91 21.45
C ALA A 177 1.47 -25.47 21.61
N GLY A 178 1.19 -24.17 21.80
CA GLY A 178 -0.15 -23.63 22.04
C GLY A 178 -0.89 -23.14 20.81
N PHE A 179 -0.21 -22.88 19.68
CA PHE A 179 -0.86 -22.34 18.48
C PHE A 179 -1.50 -23.46 17.64
N THR A 180 -2.73 -23.20 17.16
CA THR A 180 -3.33 -24.00 16.09
C THR A 180 -2.66 -23.71 14.75
N TRP A 181 -2.79 -24.61 13.76
CA TRP A 181 -2.26 -24.39 12.42
C TRP A 181 -2.82 -23.11 11.76
N GLY A 182 -4.11 -22.81 12.00
CA GLY A 182 -4.76 -21.61 11.50
C GLY A 182 -4.18 -20.32 12.09
N GLU A 183 -3.96 -20.30 13.39
CA GLU A 183 -3.36 -19.14 14.08
C GLU A 183 -1.90 -18.95 13.66
N SER A 184 -1.13 -20.02 13.55
CA SER A 184 0.26 -19.96 13.09
C SER A 184 0.35 -19.40 11.66
N PHE A 185 -0.55 -19.83 10.77
CA PHE A 185 -0.60 -19.32 9.40
C PHE A 185 -1.02 -17.85 9.35
N MET A 186 -2.08 -17.47 10.04
CA MET A 186 -2.55 -16.08 10.07
C MET A 186 -1.48 -15.13 10.63
N THR A 187 -0.86 -15.51 11.73
CA THR A 187 0.22 -14.73 12.37
C THR A 187 1.45 -14.67 11.46
N GLY A 188 1.88 -15.80 10.90
CA GLY A 188 3.01 -15.86 9.99
C GLY A 188 2.78 -15.04 8.73
N PHE A 189 1.58 -15.12 8.14
CA PHE A 189 1.22 -14.34 6.97
C PHE A 189 1.19 -12.84 7.25
N PHE A 190 0.61 -12.44 8.40
CA PHE A 190 0.63 -11.04 8.83
C PHE A 190 2.06 -10.51 8.97
N HIS A 191 2.95 -11.25 9.66
CA HIS A 191 4.33 -10.84 9.85
C HIS A 191 5.09 -10.69 8.52
N VAL A 192 4.92 -11.64 7.60
CA VAL A 192 5.60 -11.59 6.29
C VAL A 192 5.10 -10.43 5.45
N VAL A 193 3.80 -10.15 5.47
CA VAL A 193 3.24 -9.02 4.69
C VAL A 193 3.60 -7.68 5.31
N SER A 194 3.82 -7.62 6.63
CA SER A 194 4.19 -6.38 7.35
C SER A 194 5.70 -6.06 7.32
N SER A 195 6.53 -7.01 6.84
CA SER A 195 7.99 -6.84 6.74
C SER A 195 8.41 -6.30 5.38
#